data_96f90cc22590b253e9d8648849be799d
#
_entry.id   96f90cc22590b253e9d8648849be799d
#
_cell.length_a   1.000
_cell.length_b   1.000
_cell.length_c   1.000
_cell.angle_alpha   90.00
_cell.angle_beta   90.00
_cell.angle_gamma   90.00
#
_symmetry.space_group_name_H-M   'P 1'
#
loop_
_entity.id
_entity.type
_entity.pdbx_description
1 polymer ?
#
loop_
_entity_poly.entity_id
_entity_poly.type
_entity_poly.pdbx_seq_one_letter_code
_entity_poly.pdbx_strand_id
1 'polypeptide(L)'
;MVGFIGALIIIRPGIIDLTLGHFVAIATALAFGCSTLIIKHLTRKDDPLVIVFISHLIMMPLALLPALYVWEWPSYNVWLILMATGPVAVIGHVTMAKAYKLADASFVAGVDYARLPFAVLFGWVLFGELSDIWTWIGASIIFGSSFYVIRREMNETKRAAIDSVVDENR
;
A
#
# COMPACT_ATOMS: atom_id res chain seq x y z
N MET A 1 -2.71 -14.12 -8.25
CA MET A 1 -3.71 -15.15 -7.91
C MET A 1 -3.53 -15.66 -6.48
N VAL A 2 -2.37 -16.19 -6.08
CA VAL A 2 -2.14 -16.74 -4.73
C VAL A 2 -2.41 -15.72 -3.62
N GLY A 3 -1.95 -14.48 -3.76
CA GLY A 3 -2.23 -13.40 -2.78
C GLY A 3 -3.72 -13.09 -2.63
N PHE A 4 -4.51 -13.24 -3.70
CA PHE A 4 -5.96 -13.07 -3.65
C PHE A 4 -6.62 -14.17 -2.80
N ILE A 5 -6.13 -15.41 -2.88
CA ILE A 5 -6.59 -16.50 -2.01
C ILE A 5 -6.30 -16.18 -0.54
N GLY A 6 -5.12 -15.63 -0.23
CA GLY A 6 -4.79 -15.15 1.11
C GLY A 6 -5.78 -14.08 1.62
N ALA A 7 -6.16 -13.13 0.77
CA ALA A 7 -7.15 -12.12 1.12
C ALA A 7 -8.54 -12.73 1.38
N LEU A 8 -8.98 -13.70 0.55
CA LEU A 8 -10.24 -14.41 0.77
C LEU A 8 -10.27 -15.20 2.09
N ILE A 9 -9.13 -15.78 2.49
CA ILE A 9 -8.99 -16.49 3.77
C ILE A 9 -9.18 -15.53 4.95
N ILE A 10 -8.69 -14.28 4.83
CA ILE A 10 -8.88 -13.25 5.86
C ILE A 10 -10.34 -12.79 5.92
N ILE A 11 -10.94 -12.50 4.76
CA ILE A 11 -12.30 -11.93 4.66
C ILE A 11 -13.38 -12.97 4.99
N ARG A 12 -13.14 -14.26 4.70
CA ARG A 12 -14.08 -15.39 4.92
C ARG A 12 -15.49 -15.10 4.41
N PRO A 13 -15.70 -14.83 3.13
CA PRO A 13 -17.02 -14.58 2.61
C PRO A 13 -17.92 -15.80 2.82
N GLY A 14 -19.07 -15.61 3.48
CA GLY A 14 -20.03 -16.68 3.80
C GLY A 14 -20.02 -17.19 5.25
N ILE A 15 -19.02 -16.83 6.07
CA ILE A 15 -18.98 -17.12 7.51
C ILE A 15 -19.28 -15.85 8.32
N ILE A 16 -18.92 -14.69 7.79
CA ILE A 16 -19.19 -13.38 8.37
C ILE A 16 -20.25 -12.70 7.51
N ASP A 17 -21.27 -12.13 8.15
CA ASP A 17 -22.29 -11.36 7.44
C ASP A 17 -21.64 -10.24 6.63
N LEU A 18 -21.92 -10.24 5.32
CA LEU A 18 -21.41 -9.21 4.41
C LEU A 18 -22.06 -7.86 4.74
N THR A 19 -21.33 -7.02 5.42
CA THR A 19 -21.75 -5.66 5.73
C THR A 19 -21.38 -4.70 4.59
N LEU A 20 -21.99 -3.51 4.56
CA LEU A 20 -21.61 -2.43 3.65
C LEU A 20 -20.10 -2.16 3.67
N GLY A 21 -19.44 -2.33 4.82
CA GLY A 21 -17.99 -2.18 4.99
C GLY A 21 -17.16 -3.09 4.08
N HIS A 22 -17.61 -4.32 3.82
CA HIS A 22 -16.88 -5.23 2.92
C HIS A 22 -16.91 -4.76 1.46
N PHE A 23 -18.07 -4.24 1.00
CA PHE A 23 -18.17 -3.68 -0.35
C PHE A 23 -17.33 -2.41 -0.51
N VAL A 24 -17.34 -1.55 0.51
CA VAL A 24 -16.50 -0.35 0.54
C VAL A 24 -15.01 -0.72 0.53
N ALA A 25 -14.61 -1.74 1.29
CA ALA A 25 -13.23 -2.22 1.30
C ALA A 25 -12.77 -2.72 -0.08
N ILE A 26 -13.61 -3.49 -0.79
CA ILE A 26 -13.31 -3.95 -2.16
C ILE A 26 -13.20 -2.76 -3.12
N ALA A 27 -14.15 -1.82 -3.07
CA ALA A 27 -14.11 -0.62 -3.90
C ALA A 27 -12.85 0.21 -3.64
N THR A 28 -12.45 0.36 -2.37
CA THR A 28 -11.22 1.05 -1.96
C THR A 28 -9.98 0.34 -2.49
N ALA A 29 -9.93 -1.00 -2.43
CA ALA A 29 -8.82 -1.78 -2.97
C ALA A 29 -8.66 -1.59 -4.48
N LEU A 30 -9.77 -1.58 -5.23
CA LEU A 30 -9.76 -1.32 -6.67
C LEU A 30 -9.29 0.11 -6.97
N ALA A 31 -9.82 1.10 -6.25
CA ALA A 31 -9.42 2.51 -6.40
C ALA A 31 -7.92 2.71 -6.09
N PHE A 32 -7.41 2.03 -5.05
CA PHE A 32 -5.99 2.07 -4.69
C PHE A 32 -5.12 1.45 -5.79
N GLY A 33 -5.52 0.31 -6.36
CA GLY A 33 -4.83 -0.29 -7.50
C GLY A 33 -4.77 0.63 -8.72
N CYS A 34 -5.89 1.24 -9.09
CA CYS A 34 -5.93 2.23 -10.16
C CYS A 34 -5.03 3.45 -9.88
N SER A 35 -5.08 3.98 -8.65
CA SER A 35 -4.23 5.09 -8.21
C SER A 35 -2.74 4.76 -8.34
N THR A 36 -2.34 3.56 -7.95
CA THR A 36 -0.96 3.08 -8.09
C THR A 36 -0.47 3.12 -9.54
N LEU A 37 -1.29 2.65 -10.48
CA LEU A 37 -0.96 2.66 -11.91
C LEU A 37 -0.88 4.09 -12.46
N ILE A 38 -1.78 4.97 -12.02
CA ILE A 38 -1.77 6.39 -12.38
C ILE A 38 -0.48 7.06 -11.87
N ILE A 39 -0.13 6.87 -10.61
CA ILE A 39 1.10 7.41 -10.01
C ILE A 39 2.31 6.91 -10.78
N LYS A 40 2.40 5.60 -11.08
CA LYS A 40 3.49 5.03 -11.88
C LYS A 40 3.59 5.69 -13.26
N HIS A 41 2.46 5.95 -13.91
CA HIS A 41 2.45 6.61 -15.21
C HIS A 41 2.91 8.07 -15.13
N LEU A 42 2.43 8.81 -14.12
CA LEU A 42 2.80 10.21 -13.90
C LEU A 42 4.29 10.36 -13.55
N THR A 43 4.84 9.49 -12.70
CA THR A 43 6.24 9.57 -12.28
C THR A 43 7.25 9.37 -13.42
N ARG A 44 6.81 8.92 -14.59
CA ARG A 44 7.64 8.88 -15.81
C ARG A 44 7.87 10.27 -16.42
N LYS A 45 6.97 11.22 -16.18
CA LYS A 45 6.97 12.54 -16.81
C LYS A 45 7.26 13.64 -15.81
N ASP A 46 6.71 13.52 -14.61
CA ASP A 46 6.70 14.57 -13.60
C ASP A 46 7.58 14.20 -12.39
N ASP A 47 7.94 15.22 -11.62
CA ASP A 47 8.67 15.01 -10.37
C ASP A 47 7.75 14.38 -9.30
N PRO A 48 8.21 13.32 -8.60
CA PRO A 48 7.45 12.69 -7.53
C PRO A 48 6.94 13.63 -6.44
N LEU A 49 7.71 14.68 -6.11
CA LEU A 49 7.29 15.68 -5.13
C LEU A 49 6.08 16.47 -5.61
N VAL A 50 6.09 16.88 -6.88
CA VAL A 50 4.97 17.62 -7.49
C VAL A 50 3.70 16.77 -7.52
N ILE A 51 3.84 15.49 -7.90
CA ILE A 51 2.70 14.55 -7.94
C ILE A 51 2.09 14.42 -6.55
N VAL A 52 2.90 14.19 -5.52
CA VAL A 52 2.43 14.04 -4.14
C VAL A 52 1.80 15.34 -3.66
N PHE A 53 2.41 16.49 -3.91
CA PHE A 53 1.90 17.80 -3.50
C PHE A 53 0.51 18.07 -4.12
N ILE A 54 0.37 17.91 -5.43
CA ILE A 54 -0.89 18.13 -6.13
C ILE A 54 -1.97 17.14 -5.64
N SER A 55 -1.61 15.87 -5.45
CA SER A 55 -2.53 14.86 -4.94
C SER A 55 -3.09 15.25 -3.56
N HIS A 56 -2.24 15.71 -2.63
CA HIS A 56 -2.67 16.15 -1.32
C HIS A 56 -3.50 17.43 -1.38
N LEU A 57 -3.14 18.36 -2.27
CA LEU A 57 -3.88 19.60 -2.48
C LEU A 57 -5.31 19.35 -2.97
N ILE A 58 -5.51 18.33 -3.82
CA ILE A 58 -6.84 17.93 -4.30
C ILE A 58 -7.59 17.13 -3.21
N MET A 59 -6.91 16.24 -2.49
CA MET A 59 -7.55 15.43 -1.47
C MET A 59 -7.97 16.25 -0.25
N MET A 60 -7.26 17.33 0.08
CA MET A 60 -7.54 18.17 1.24
C MET A 60 -8.99 18.70 1.26
N PRO A 61 -9.50 19.40 0.23
CA PRO A 61 -10.88 19.88 0.24
C PRO A 61 -11.90 18.73 0.19
N LEU A 62 -11.61 17.64 -0.52
CA LEU A 62 -12.47 16.47 -0.57
C LEU A 62 -12.65 15.80 0.79
N ALA A 63 -11.59 15.72 1.58
CA ALA A 63 -11.63 15.17 2.93
C ALA A 63 -12.22 16.17 3.94
N LEU A 64 -12.00 17.47 3.74
CA LEU A 64 -12.48 18.52 4.63
C LEU A 64 -14.01 18.59 4.68
N LEU A 65 -14.69 18.45 3.55
CA LEU A 65 -16.15 18.52 3.47
C LEU A 65 -16.86 17.54 4.42
N PRO A 66 -16.62 16.22 4.35
CA PRO A 66 -17.22 15.29 5.30
C PRO A 66 -16.69 15.46 6.73
N ALA A 67 -15.43 15.86 6.90
CA ALA A 67 -14.87 16.11 8.22
C ALA A 67 -15.58 17.26 8.94
N LEU A 68 -15.92 18.35 8.24
CA LEU A 68 -16.66 19.47 8.82
C LEU A 68 -18.07 19.08 9.27
N TYR A 69 -18.70 18.10 8.63
CA TYR A 69 -20.03 17.65 8.99
C TYR A 69 -20.07 16.85 10.30
N VAL A 70 -19.01 16.10 10.59
CA VAL A 70 -18.86 15.26 11.79
C VAL A 70 -17.75 15.78 12.72
N TRP A 71 -17.45 17.08 12.67
CA TRP A 71 -16.31 17.66 13.36
C TRP A 71 -16.45 17.57 14.86
N GLU A 72 -15.50 16.89 15.48
CA GLU A 72 -15.29 16.92 16.92
C GLU A 72 -13.91 17.51 17.21
N TRP A 73 -13.82 18.35 18.24
CA TRP A 73 -12.54 18.95 18.62
C TRP A 73 -11.64 17.88 19.27
N PRO A 74 -10.48 17.58 18.65
CA PRO A 74 -9.57 16.60 19.22
C PRO A 74 -8.99 17.09 20.54
N SER A 75 -8.72 16.13 21.46
CA SER A 75 -7.97 16.43 22.69
C SER A 75 -6.52 16.82 22.36
N TYR A 76 -5.85 17.48 23.31
CA TYR A 76 -4.47 17.92 23.14
C TYR A 76 -3.52 16.78 22.70
N ASN A 77 -3.66 15.60 23.30
CA ASN A 77 -2.85 14.44 22.95
C ASN A 77 -3.10 13.96 21.52
N VAL A 78 -4.35 13.99 21.08
CA VAL A 78 -4.72 13.63 19.71
C VAL A 78 -4.13 14.63 18.71
N TRP A 79 -4.13 15.94 19.05
CA TRP A 79 -3.47 16.95 18.23
C TRP A 79 -1.98 16.69 18.05
N LEU A 80 -1.26 16.32 19.11
CA LEU A 80 0.17 15.99 19.02
C LEU A 80 0.42 14.79 18.09
N ILE A 81 -0.42 13.76 18.19
CA ILE A 81 -0.34 12.58 17.31
C ILE A 81 -0.61 12.96 15.85
N LEU A 82 -1.63 13.76 15.59
CA LEU A 82 -1.96 14.22 14.23
C LEU A 82 -0.84 15.06 13.63
N MET A 83 -0.23 15.95 14.42
CA MET A 83 0.93 16.75 13.98
C MET A 83 2.15 15.89 13.67
N ALA A 84 2.36 14.80 14.39
CA ALA A 84 3.46 13.88 14.15
C ALA A 84 3.21 12.97 12.92
N THR A 85 1.98 12.48 12.77
CA THR A 85 1.64 11.56 11.67
C THR A 85 1.60 12.24 10.30
N GLY A 86 1.22 13.50 10.21
CA GLY A 86 1.16 14.25 8.95
C GLY A 86 2.49 14.27 8.18
N PRO A 87 3.60 14.76 8.76
CA PRO A 87 4.91 14.74 8.11
C PRO A 87 5.39 13.33 7.75
N VAL A 88 5.17 12.35 8.64
CA VAL A 88 5.55 10.94 8.38
C VAL A 88 4.80 10.39 7.17
N ALA A 89 3.50 10.66 7.06
CA ALA A 89 2.69 10.25 5.91
C ALA A 89 3.19 10.88 4.60
N VAL A 90 3.51 12.18 4.61
CA VAL A 90 4.04 12.88 3.43
C VAL A 90 5.39 12.29 3.00
N ILE A 91 6.30 12.05 3.95
CA ILE A 91 7.59 11.40 3.68
C ILE A 91 7.36 10.00 3.06
N GLY A 92 6.44 9.23 3.62
CA GLY A 92 6.06 7.92 3.10
C GLY A 92 5.56 7.98 1.65
N HIS A 93 4.62 8.90 1.36
CA HIS A 93 4.09 9.07 0.00
C HIS A 93 5.14 9.53 -1.01
N VAL A 94 6.02 10.46 -0.62
CA VAL A 94 7.13 10.92 -1.48
C VAL A 94 8.11 9.77 -1.75
N THR A 95 8.45 9.00 -0.73
CA THR A 95 9.34 7.84 -0.88
C THR A 95 8.73 6.78 -1.80
N MET A 96 7.44 6.51 -1.64
CA MET A 96 6.69 5.59 -2.48
C MET A 96 6.64 6.06 -3.94
N ALA A 97 6.34 7.35 -4.18
CA ALA A 97 6.34 7.93 -5.52
C ALA A 97 7.73 7.87 -6.18
N LYS A 98 8.81 8.10 -5.42
CA LYS A 98 10.19 7.91 -5.90
C LYS A 98 10.48 6.46 -6.23
N ALA A 99 10.01 5.52 -5.43
CA ALA A 99 10.15 4.09 -5.71
C ALA A 99 9.46 3.70 -7.03
N TYR A 100 8.24 4.20 -7.27
CA TYR A 100 7.54 3.99 -8.55
C TYR A 100 8.24 4.63 -9.75
N LYS A 101 9.00 5.71 -9.55
CA LYS A 101 9.82 6.29 -10.62
C LYS A 101 10.99 5.38 -11.00
N LEU A 102 11.60 4.73 -10.04
CA LEU A 102 12.85 3.96 -10.18
C LEU A 102 12.65 2.49 -10.52
N ALA A 103 11.52 1.90 -10.11
CA ALA A 103 11.25 0.47 -10.24
C ALA A 103 9.86 0.18 -10.81
N ASP A 104 9.62 -1.04 -11.26
CA ASP A 104 8.32 -1.45 -11.76
C ASP A 104 7.25 -1.48 -10.66
N ALA A 105 5.99 -1.17 -11.06
CA ALA A 105 4.88 -1.08 -10.13
C ALA A 105 4.65 -2.39 -9.36
N SER A 106 4.81 -3.54 -10.03
CA SER A 106 4.66 -4.86 -9.40
C SER A 106 5.71 -5.09 -8.33
N PHE A 107 6.97 -4.69 -8.60
CA PHE A 107 8.06 -4.81 -7.63
C PHE A 107 7.81 -3.94 -6.40
N VAL A 108 7.48 -2.65 -6.61
CA VAL A 108 7.20 -1.71 -5.52
C VAL A 108 6.00 -2.16 -4.69
N ALA A 109 4.91 -2.60 -5.34
CA ALA A 109 3.76 -3.15 -4.65
C ALA A 109 4.10 -4.41 -3.85
N GLY A 110 4.96 -5.29 -4.38
CA GLY A 110 5.45 -6.46 -3.67
C GLY A 110 6.20 -6.09 -2.38
N VAL A 111 7.09 -5.09 -2.45
CA VAL A 111 7.83 -4.57 -1.28
C VAL A 111 6.89 -3.90 -0.27
N ASP A 112 5.86 -3.19 -0.74
CA ASP A 112 4.87 -2.52 0.13
C ASP A 112 4.13 -3.52 1.05
N TYR A 113 3.94 -4.76 0.61
CA TYR A 113 3.36 -5.80 1.47
C TYR A 113 4.22 -6.15 2.70
N ALA A 114 5.51 -5.79 2.72
CA ALA A 114 6.35 -5.96 3.90
C ALA A 114 5.82 -5.18 5.12
N ARG A 115 5.01 -4.16 4.93
CA ARG A 115 4.34 -3.44 6.03
C ARG A 115 3.35 -4.29 6.83
N LEU A 116 2.78 -5.37 6.23
CA LEU A 116 1.75 -6.18 6.90
C LEU A 116 2.23 -6.84 8.20
N PRO A 117 3.40 -7.52 8.27
CA PRO A 117 3.92 -8.05 9.52
C PRO A 117 4.11 -6.96 10.59
N PHE A 118 4.58 -5.78 10.19
CA PHE A 118 4.74 -4.66 11.12
C PHE A 118 3.39 -4.13 11.62
N ALA A 119 2.38 -4.05 10.75
CA ALA A 119 1.04 -3.62 11.14
C ALA A 119 0.43 -4.59 12.19
N VAL A 120 0.57 -5.90 11.99
CA VAL A 120 0.10 -6.92 12.95
C VAL A 120 0.88 -6.83 14.26
N LEU A 121 2.21 -6.67 14.20
CA LEU A 121 3.05 -6.52 15.39
C LEU A 121 2.64 -5.28 16.21
N PHE A 122 2.47 -4.13 15.56
CA PHE A 122 2.04 -2.90 16.22
C PHE A 122 0.62 -3.00 16.76
N GLY A 123 -0.32 -3.64 16.05
CA GLY A 123 -1.67 -3.92 16.53
C GLY A 123 -1.64 -4.71 17.83
N TRP A 124 -0.82 -5.74 17.88
CA TRP A 124 -0.66 -6.55 19.10
C TRP A 124 0.01 -5.76 20.23
N VAL A 125 1.14 -5.09 19.98
CA VAL A 125 1.93 -4.42 21.02
C VAL A 125 1.23 -3.19 21.57
N LEU A 126 0.55 -2.39 20.73
CA LEU A 126 -0.05 -1.12 21.12
C LEU A 126 -1.50 -1.26 21.60
N PHE A 127 -2.25 -2.20 21.03
CA PHE A 127 -3.68 -2.33 21.29
C PHE A 127 -4.04 -3.65 22.00
N GLY A 128 -3.08 -4.58 22.12
CA GLY A 128 -3.35 -5.91 22.70
C GLY A 128 -4.26 -6.79 21.83
N GLU A 129 -4.50 -6.39 20.59
CA GLU A 129 -5.38 -7.11 19.69
C GLU A 129 -4.66 -8.33 19.11
N LEU A 130 -5.06 -9.53 19.58
CA LEU A 130 -4.64 -10.76 18.95
C LEU A 130 -5.49 -11.01 17.70
N SER A 131 -4.89 -10.84 16.54
CA SER A 131 -5.54 -11.22 15.29
C SER A 131 -5.87 -12.71 15.29
N ASP A 132 -7.05 -13.07 14.75
CA ASP A 132 -7.48 -14.46 14.59
C ASP A 132 -6.46 -15.27 13.76
N ILE A 133 -6.36 -16.56 14.06
CA ILE A 133 -5.43 -17.50 13.38
C ILE A 133 -5.52 -17.44 11.86
N TRP A 134 -6.70 -17.21 11.32
CA TRP A 134 -6.92 -17.09 9.88
C TRP A 134 -6.33 -15.83 9.27
N THR A 135 -6.27 -14.75 10.03
CA THR A 135 -5.55 -13.53 9.63
C THR A 135 -4.06 -13.81 9.50
N TRP A 136 -3.47 -14.57 10.41
CA TRP A 136 -2.08 -15.01 10.33
C TRP A 136 -1.81 -15.91 9.12
N ILE A 137 -2.70 -16.88 8.85
CA ILE A 137 -2.59 -17.77 7.68
C ILE A 137 -2.68 -16.96 6.40
N GLY A 138 -3.71 -16.12 6.25
CA GLY A 138 -3.90 -15.31 5.05
C GLY A 138 -2.77 -14.30 4.83
N ALA A 139 -2.31 -13.63 5.90
CA ALA A 139 -1.17 -12.71 5.83
C ALA A 139 0.13 -13.44 5.40
N SER A 140 0.37 -14.65 5.91
CA SER A 140 1.53 -15.46 5.52
C SER A 140 1.48 -15.86 4.04
N ILE A 141 0.30 -16.20 3.52
CA ILE A 141 0.12 -16.52 2.09
C ILE A 141 0.35 -15.27 1.23
N ILE A 142 -0.19 -14.11 1.63
CA ILE A 142 0.03 -12.84 0.92
C ILE A 142 1.51 -12.51 0.91
N PHE A 143 2.17 -12.55 2.07
CA PHE A 143 3.59 -12.25 2.19
C PHE A 143 4.46 -13.20 1.36
N GLY A 144 4.20 -14.50 1.43
CA GLY A 144 4.92 -15.51 0.64
C GLY A 144 4.75 -15.32 -0.86
N SER A 145 3.52 -15.00 -1.32
CA SER A 145 3.25 -14.71 -2.74
C SER A 145 3.95 -13.45 -3.21
N SER A 146 3.98 -12.41 -2.40
CA SER A 146 4.68 -11.15 -2.71
C SER A 146 6.18 -11.34 -2.78
N PHE A 147 6.75 -12.08 -1.84
CA PHE A 147 8.17 -12.43 -1.84
C PHE A 147 8.59 -13.25 -3.08
N TYR A 148 7.72 -14.17 -3.52
CA TYR A 148 7.95 -14.92 -4.75
C TYR A 148 7.97 -13.99 -5.99
N VAL A 149 7.01 -13.06 -6.09
CA VAL A 149 6.97 -12.09 -7.20
C VAL A 149 8.22 -11.22 -7.22
N ILE A 150 8.65 -10.69 -6.06
CA ILE A 150 9.87 -9.90 -5.94
C ILE A 150 11.10 -10.68 -6.43
N ARG A 151 11.26 -11.92 -5.97
CA ARG A 151 12.40 -12.77 -6.41
C ARG A 151 12.37 -13.05 -7.90
N ARG A 152 11.20 -13.29 -8.45
CA ARG A 152 11.04 -13.56 -9.88
C ARG A 152 11.44 -12.34 -10.71
N GLU A 153 10.93 -11.15 -10.37
CA GLU A 153 11.25 -9.91 -11.09
C GLU A 153 12.73 -9.54 -10.99
N MET A 154 13.34 -9.72 -9.81
CA MET A 154 14.79 -9.53 -9.66
C MET A 154 15.60 -10.45 -10.56
N ASN A 155 15.19 -11.70 -10.73
CA ASN A 155 15.87 -12.64 -11.62
C ASN A 155 15.68 -12.31 -13.10
N GLU A 156 14.48 -11.85 -13.50
CA GLU A 156 14.20 -11.41 -14.86
C GLU A 156 15.01 -10.16 -15.22
N THR A 157 15.09 -9.18 -14.32
CA THR A 157 15.94 -7.98 -14.50
C THR A 157 17.42 -8.33 -14.64
N LYS A 158 17.93 -9.27 -13.82
CA LYS A 158 19.33 -9.72 -13.94
C LYS A 158 19.59 -10.42 -15.27
N ARG A 159 18.67 -11.25 -15.77
CA ARG A 159 18.80 -11.92 -17.07
C ARG A 159 18.82 -10.90 -18.21
N ALA A 160 17.88 -9.96 -18.20
CA ALA A 160 17.83 -8.90 -19.21
C ALA A 160 19.12 -8.05 -19.26
N ALA A 161 19.70 -7.76 -18.09
CA ALA A 161 20.97 -7.05 -18.02
C ALA A 161 22.15 -7.88 -18.56
N ILE A 162 22.16 -9.19 -18.35
CA ILE A 162 23.21 -10.07 -18.91
C ILE A 162 23.07 -10.16 -20.43
N ASP A 163 21.83 -10.33 -20.93
CA ASP A 163 21.55 -10.46 -22.37
C ASP A 163 21.94 -9.18 -23.11
N SER A 164 21.68 -7.99 -22.53
CA SER A 164 22.09 -6.71 -23.14
C SER A 164 23.61 -6.57 -23.26
N VAL A 165 24.38 -7.02 -22.27
CA VAL A 165 25.85 -7.00 -22.30
C VAL A 165 26.42 -8.00 -23.32
N VAL A 166 25.76 -9.13 -23.50
CA VAL A 166 26.18 -10.14 -24.49
C VAL A 166 25.93 -9.65 -25.92
N ASP A 167 24.79 -8.93 -26.16
CA ASP A 167 24.48 -8.36 -27.47
C ASP A 167 25.39 -7.17 -27.84
N GLU A 168 25.81 -6.37 -26.87
CA GLU A 168 26.74 -5.25 -27.09
C GLU A 168 28.17 -5.74 -27.45
N ASN A 169 28.53 -6.95 -27.04
CA ASN A 169 29.85 -7.56 -27.34
C ASN A 169 29.87 -8.42 -28.62
N ARG A 170 28.78 -8.44 -29.41
CA ARG A 170 28.67 -9.12 -30.70
C ARG A 170 28.73 -8.15 -31.86
#